data_0f4e5e554ca59132be39a3f19b04084a
#
_entry.id   0f4e5e554ca59132be39a3f19b04084a
#
_cell.length_a   1.000
_cell.length_b   1.000
_cell.length_c   1.000
_cell.angle_alpha   90.00
_cell.angle_beta   90.00
_cell.angle_gamma   90.00
#
_symmetry.space_group_name_H-M   'P 1'
#
loop_
_entity.id
_entity.type
_entity.pdbx_description
1 polymer ?
#
loop_
_entity_poly.entity_id
_entity_poly.type
_entity_poly.pdbx_seq_one_letter_code
_entity_poly.pdbx_strand_id
1 'polypeptide(L)'
;EEVCRQFAQEKPVVIVRPSTVTGPGEQPTRLIPKLIESCLTGKEIPFVAEPTHDFIDVRDFVTAAQMLLFLAQTEWGRAFNVSSGKTVSNEEVLAIVEARIGRKANVKRVEKLRDYDTKNWAVDNSPILGLGWRPKYTLEDSIKDMVNSYDK
;
A
#
# COMPACT_ATOMS: atom_id res chain seq x y z
N GLU A 1 13.33 -15.84 -0.38
CA GLU A 1 12.67 -16.29 -1.61
C GLU A 1 13.33 -17.56 -2.18
N GLU A 2 14.65 -17.66 -2.11
CA GLU A 2 15.37 -18.87 -2.61
C GLU A 2 14.83 -20.14 -1.95
N VAL A 3 14.69 -20.15 -0.64
CA VAL A 3 14.08 -21.26 0.10
C VAL A 3 12.66 -21.58 -0.41
N CYS A 4 11.84 -20.56 -0.67
CA CYS A 4 10.50 -20.77 -1.23
C CYS A 4 10.54 -21.45 -2.61
N ARG A 5 11.50 -21.05 -3.49
CA ARG A 5 11.66 -21.67 -4.81
C ARG A 5 12.13 -23.13 -4.73
N GLN A 6 12.97 -23.46 -3.76
CA GLN A 6 13.37 -24.85 -3.52
C GLN A 6 12.16 -25.71 -3.12
N PHE A 7 11.34 -25.21 -2.16
CA PHE A 7 10.12 -25.92 -1.78
C PHE A 7 9.09 -26.01 -2.90
N ALA A 8 9.06 -25.05 -3.83
CA ALA A 8 8.12 -25.05 -4.95
C ALA A 8 8.34 -26.19 -5.96
N GLN A 9 9.46 -26.91 -5.88
CA GLN A 9 9.69 -28.11 -6.70
C GLN A 9 8.75 -29.25 -6.30
N GLU A 10 8.31 -29.29 -5.05
CA GLU A 10 7.50 -30.39 -4.50
C GLU A 10 6.18 -29.91 -3.87
N LYS A 11 6.04 -28.64 -3.58
CA LYS A 11 4.89 -28.07 -2.83
C LYS A 11 4.29 -26.87 -3.55
N PRO A 12 2.97 -26.61 -3.38
CA PRO A 12 2.29 -25.46 -3.97
C PRO A 12 2.73 -24.16 -3.26
N VAL A 13 3.81 -23.56 -3.70
CA VAL A 13 4.36 -22.32 -3.16
C VAL A 13 4.42 -21.25 -4.23
N VAL A 14 3.81 -20.09 -3.98
CA VAL A 14 4.00 -18.85 -4.75
C VAL A 14 4.49 -17.75 -3.83
N ILE A 15 5.25 -16.81 -4.39
CA ILE A 15 5.82 -15.69 -3.64
C ILE A 15 4.98 -14.45 -3.93
N VAL A 16 4.48 -13.79 -2.87
CA VAL A 16 3.69 -12.55 -2.99
C VAL A 16 4.49 -11.39 -2.45
N ARG A 17 4.65 -10.34 -3.24
CA ARG A 17 5.32 -9.09 -2.89
C ARG A 17 4.33 -7.93 -2.95
N PRO A 18 3.69 -7.59 -1.82
CA PRO A 18 2.78 -6.45 -1.79
C PRO A 18 3.54 -5.13 -1.92
N SER A 19 2.94 -4.15 -2.59
CA SER A 19 3.31 -2.75 -2.45
C SER A 19 2.87 -2.21 -1.07
N THR A 20 2.62 -0.93 -0.91
CA THR A 20 2.13 -0.40 0.37
C THR A 20 0.66 -0.73 0.55
N VAL A 21 0.36 -1.79 1.33
CA VAL A 21 -1.03 -2.16 1.65
C VAL A 21 -1.61 -1.12 2.62
N THR A 22 -2.79 -0.59 2.30
CA THR A 22 -3.49 0.42 3.09
C THR A 22 -4.97 0.07 3.28
N GLY A 23 -5.56 0.56 4.38
CA GLY A 23 -6.96 0.32 4.72
C GLY A 23 -7.22 0.41 6.21
N PRO A 24 -8.49 0.24 6.66
CA PRO A 24 -8.83 0.23 8.07
C PRO A 24 -8.00 -0.78 8.87
N GLY A 25 -7.47 -0.35 10.02
CA GLY A 25 -6.57 -1.16 10.85
C GLY A 25 -5.09 -1.07 10.49
N GLU A 26 -4.71 -0.21 9.56
CA GLU A 26 -3.29 0.07 9.27
C GLU A 26 -2.57 0.58 10.53
N GLN A 27 -1.28 0.21 10.67
CA GLN A 27 -0.48 0.57 11.84
C GLN A 27 -0.43 2.10 12.06
N PRO A 28 -0.68 2.61 13.29
CA PRO A 28 -0.71 4.06 13.60
C PRO A 28 0.59 4.80 13.28
N THR A 29 1.71 4.09 13.14
CA THR A 29 3.03 4.66 12.83
C THR A 29 3.25 4.93 11.34
N ARG A 30 2.34 4.47 10.47
CA ARG A 30 2.41 4.67 9.02
C ARG A 30 1.91 6.06 8.61
N LEU A 31 2.17 6.44 7.35
CA LEU A 31 1.90 7.79 6.84
C LEU A 31 0.42 8.18 6.95
N ILE A 32 -0.48 7.39 6.36
CA ILE A 32 -1.91 7.74 6.28
C ILE A 32 -2.55 7.84 7.66
N PRO A 33 -2.41 6.86 8.59
CA PRO A 33 -2.89 6.98 9.96
C PRO A 33 -2.36 8.23 10.70
N LYS A 34 -1.07 8.55 10.55
CA LYS A 34 -0.49 9.76 11.16
C LYS A 34 -1.10 11.05 10.62
N LEU A 35 -1.34 11.11 9.30
CA LEU A 35 -1.99 12.27 8.69
C LEU A 35 -3.42 12.43 9.19
N ILE A 36 -4.17 11.33 9.28
CA ILE A 36 -5.53 11.34 9.83
C ILE A 36 -5.51 11.83 11.29
N GLU A 37 -4.64 11.26 12.14
CA GLU A 37 -4.48 11.69 13.54
C GLU A 37 -4.15 13.18 13.62
N SER A 38 -3.20 13.65 12.79
CA SER A 38 -2.80 15.06 12.76
C SER A 38 -3.95 15.98 12.38
N CYS A 39 -4.74 15.64 11.36
CA CYS A 39 -5.93 16.41 10.98
C CYS A 39 -6.98 16.45 12.09
N LEU A 40 -7.18 15.36 12.83
CA LEU A 40 -8.21 15.26 13.87
C LEU A 40 -7.79 15.94 15.17
N THR A 41 -6.51 15.81 15.56
CA THR A 41 -6.02 16.24 16.88
C THR A 41 -5.17 17.50 16.86
N GLY A 42 -4.67 17.93 15.70
CA GLY A 42 -3.69 19.01 15.56
C GLY A 42 -2.25 18.64 15.94
N LYS A 43 -1.97 17.38 16.22
CA LYS A 43 -0.64 16.89 16.56
C LYS A 43 0.34 17.13 15.42
N GLU A 44 1.48 17.78 15.72
CA GLU A 44 2.55 17.96 14.75
C GLU A 44 3.22 16.62 14.38
N ILE A 45 3.43 16.40 13.08
CA ILE A 45 4.15 15.23 12.58
C ILE A 45 5.25 15.63 11.59
N PRO A 46 6.42 14.96 11.60
CA PRO A 46 7.43 15.14 10.57
C PRO A 46 6.92 14.58 9.23
N PHE A 47 7.16 15.32 8.14
CA PHE A 47 6.62 15.01 6.83
C PHE A 47 7.65 15.24 5.73
N VAL A 48 7.83 14.23 4.85
CA VAL A 48 8.64 14.29 3.63
C VAL A 48 7.71 14.23 2.44
N ALA A 49 7.74 15.26 1.59
CA ALA A 49 6.76 15.43 0.50
C ALA A 49 7.04 14.55 -0.73
N GLU A 50 8.32 14.42 -1.09
CA GLU A 50 8.74 13.89 -2.40
C GLU A 50 8.57 12.39 -2.65
N PRO A 51 8.76 11.45 -1.68
CA PRO A 51 8.66 10.03 -2.00
C PRO A 51 7.33 9.68 -2.63
N THR A 52 7.38 8.90 -3.71
CA THR A 52 6.19 8.32 -4.34
C THR A 52 6.06 6.86 -3.97
N HIS A 53 4.86 6.42 -3.66
CA HIS A 53 4.53 5.05 -3.29
C HIS A 53 3.38 4.53 -4.13
N ASP A 54 3.38 3.22 -4.40
CA ASP A 54 2.20 2.52 -4.89
C ASP A 54 1.43 2.00 -3.68
N PHE A 55 0.21 2.49 -3.49
CA PHE A 55 -0.70 2.06 -2.43
C PHE A 55 -1.74 1.10 -3.00
N ILE A 56 -1.88 -0.06 -2.35
CA ILE A 56 -2.91 -1.03 -2.69
C ILE A 56 -3.91 -1.17 -1.54
N ASP A 57 -5.20 -1.14 -1.87
CA ASP A 57 -6.25 -1.40 -0.88
C ASP A 57 -6.16 -2.83 -0.34
N VAL A 58 -6.36 -3.00 0.96
CA VAL A 58 -6.29 -4.31 1.62
C VAL A 58 -7.27 -5.32 1.02
N ARG A 59 -8.45 -4.89 0.53
CA ARG A 59 -9.44 -5.77 -0.12
C ARG A 59 -8.93 -6.31 -1.45
N ASP A 60 -8.25 -5.47 -2.22
CA ASP A 60 -7.61 -5.88 -3.47
C ASP A 60 -6.44 -6.81 -3.21
N PHE A 61 -5.63 -6.55 -2.19
CA PHE A 61 -4.57 -7.46 -1.77
C PHE A 61 -5.14 -8.84 -1.38
N VAL A 62 -6.23 -8.89 -0.62
CA VAL A 62 -6.90 -10.15 -0.24
C VAL A 62 -7.41 -10.90 -1.48
N THR A 63 -8.05 -10.22 -2.43
CA THR A 63 -8.53 -10.88 -3.67
C THR A 63 -7.38 -11.41 -4.53
N ALA A 64 -6.26 -10.69 -4.60
CA ALA A 64 -5.05 -11.16 -5.26
C ALA A 64 -4.50 -12.43 -4.58
N ALA A 65 -4.37 -12.39 -3.24
CA ALA A 65 -3.89 -13.54 -2.48
C ALA A 65 -4.79 -14.76 -2.65
N GLN A 66 -6.11 -14.59 -2.62
CA GLN A 66 -7.07 -15.66 -2.87
C GLN A 66 -6.90 -16.27 -4.27
N MET A 67 -6.75 -15.44 -5.31
CA MET A 67 -6.51 -15.96 -6.66
C MET A 67 -5.21 -16.75 -6.73
N LEU A 68 -4.13 -16.24 -6.12
CA LEU A 68 -2.80 -16.87 -6.15
C LEU A 68 -2.77 -18.23 -5.40
N LEU A 69 -3.66 -18.46 -4.44
CA LEU A 69 -3.78 -19.75 -3.74
C LEU A 69 -4.22 -20.91 -4.66
N PHE A 70 -4.91 -20.61 -5.75
CA PHE A 70 -5.47 -21.61 -6.66
C PHE A 70 -4.72 -21.69 -7.99
N LEU A 71 -3.48 -21.19 -8.05
CA LEU A 71 -2.69 -21.25 -9.26
C LEU A 71 -2.27 -22.70 -9.62
N ALA A 72 -2.19 -22.94 -10.93
CA ALA A 72 -1.69 -24.21 -11.45
C ALA A 72 -0.23 -24.44 -11.06
N GLN A 73 0.21 -25.70 -11.07
CA GLN A 73 1.58 -26.09 -10.75
C GLN A 73 2.64 -25.36 -11.59
N THR A 74 2.29 -24.99 -12.83
CA THR A 74 3.17 -24.22 -13.72
C THR A 74 3.57 -22.85 -13.17
N GLU A 75 2.83 -22.34 -12.18
CA GLU A 75 3.07 -21.04 -11.55
C GLU A 75 3.85 -21.16 -10.22
N TRP A 76 4.08 -22.37 -9.73
CA TRP A 76 4.81 -22.57 -8.48
C TRP A 76 6.23 -22.04 -8.56
N GLY A 77 6.73 -21.46 -7.47
CA GLY A 77 8.05 -20.82 -7.39
C GLY A 77 8.10 -19.41 -7.98
N ARG A 78 7.06 -18.98 -8.70
CA ARG A 78 6.99 -17.62 -9.24
C ARG A 78 6.70 -16.57 -8.17
N ALA A 79 7.21 -15.37 -8.40
CA ALA A 79 6.94 -14.20 -7.56
C ALA A 79 5.97 -13.24 -8.29
N PHE A 80 4.97 -12.78 -7.56
CA PHE A 80 3.97 -11.84 -8.04
C PHE A 80 3.99 -10.57 -7.20
N ASN A 81 4.28 -9.46 -7.82
CA ASN A 81 4.08 -8.16 -7.20
C ASN A 81 2.57 -7.84 -7.23
N VAL A 82 2.02 -7.46 -6.08
CA VAL A 82 0.63 -7.08 -5.92
C VAL A 82 0.57 -5.61 -5.57
N SER A 83 0.13 -4.79 -6.52
CA SER A 83 0.13 -3.34 -6.43
C SER A 83 -1.05 -2.73 -7.20
N SER A 84 -1.33 -1.44 -6.95
CA SER A 84 -2.35 -0.72 -7.70
C SER A 84 -1.92 -0.40 -9.14
N GLY A 85 -0.61 -0.38 -9.39
CA GLY A 85 -0.01 0.07 -10.66
C GLY A 85 0.03 1.59 -10.81
N LYS A 86 -0.29 2.35 -9.74
CA LYS A 86 -0.25 3.81 -9.73
C LYS A 86 0.60 4.30 -8.56
N THR A 87 1.52 5.19 -8.84
CA THR A 87 2.31 5.86 -7.79
C THR A 87 1.72 7.22 -7.48
N VAL A 88 1.68 7.57 -6.19
CA VAL A 88 1.29 8.88 -5.67
C VAL A 88 2.35 9.39 -4.73
N SER A 89 2.60 10.69 -4.73
CA SER A 89 3.52 11.33 -3.79
C SER A 89 2.90 11.43 -2.40
N ASN A 90 3.75 11.55 -1.38
CA ASN A 90 3.26 11.83 -0.03
C ASN A 90 2.45 13.14 0.02
N GLU A 91 2.80 14.13 -0.82
CA GLU A 91 2.05 15.40 -0.92
C GLU A 91 0.63 15.18 -1.45
N GLU A 92 0.44 14.32 -2.47
CA GLU A 92 -0.89 13.96 -2.97
C GLU A 92 -1.68 13.21 -1.91
N VAL A 93 -1.05 12.28 -1.18
CA VAL A 93 -1.69 11.58 -0.04
C VAL A 93 -2.16 12.56 1.02
N LEU A 94 -1.31 13.55 1.39
CA LEU A 94 -1.68 14.61 2.33
C LEU A 94 -2.92 15.38 1.86
N ALA A 95 -2.93 15.79 0.58
CA ALA A 95 -4.04 16.53 0.00
C ALA A 95 -5.36 15.72 0.04
N ILE A 96 -5.30 14.42 -0.27
CA ILE A 96 -6.48 13.52 -0.23
C ILE A 96 -7.02 13.40 1.21
N VAL A 97 -6.14 13.19 2.21
CA VAL A 97 -6.54 13.07 3.62
C VAL A 97 -7.17 14.37 4.12
N GLU A 98 -6.53 15.51 3.86
CA GLU A 98 -7.04 16.83 4.25
C GLU A 98 -8.41 17.14 3.62
N ALA A 99 -8.56 16.86 2.31
CA ALA A 99 -9.81 17.05 1.61
C ALA A 99 -10.93 16.16 2.18
N ARG A 100 -10.58 14.92 2.56
CA ARG A 100 -11.56 13.96 3.12
C ARG A 100 -12.05 14.37 4.51
N ILE A 101 -11.15 14.89 5.37
CA ILE A 101 -11.47 15.29 6.75
C ILE A 101 -12.00 16.72 6.82
N GLY A 102 -11.68 17.57 5.83
CA GLY A 102 -12.01 18.99 5.82
C GLY A 102 -11.17 19.83 6.78
N ARG A 103 -10.00 19.32 7.22
CA ARG A 103 -9.06 19.98 8.13
C ARG A 103 -7.63 19.80 7.64
N LYS A 104 -6.78 20.80 7.91
CA LYS A 104 -5.36 20.73 7.62
C LYS A 104 -4.60 19.89 8.65
N ALA A 105 -3.67 19.07 8.19
CA ALA A 105 -2.72 18.39 9.05
C ALA A 105 -1.64 19.38 9.53
N ASN A 106 -1.19 19.24 10.76
CA ASN A 106 -0.06 19.97 11.30
C ASN A 106 1.24 19.27 10.95
N VAL A 107 1.85 19.61 9.80
CA VAL A 107 3.04 18.94 9.28
C VAL A 107 4.27 19.82 9.39
N LYS A 108 5.33 19.28 9.98
CA LYS A 108 6.68 19.85 9.93
C LYS A 108 7.44 19.25 8.77
N ARG A 109 7.64 20.01 7.69
CA ARG A 109 8.34 19.54 6.51
C ARG A 109 9.83 19.33 6.80
N VAL A 110 10.34 18.15 6.44
CA VAL A 110 11.73 17.74 6.58
C VAL A 110 12.21 17.11 5.27
N GLU A 111 13.52 17.18 4.99
CA GLU A 111 14.06 16.65 3.74
C GLU A 111 14.08 15.12 3.70
N LYS A 112 14.30 14.48 4.86
CA LYS A 112 14.49 13.04 4.95
C LYS A 112 14.09 12.52 6.33
N LEU A 113 13.43 11.37 6.37
CA LEU A 113 13.12 10.67 7.62
C LEU A 113 14.08 9.50 7.89
N ARG A 114 14.57 8.82 6.84
CA ARG A 114 15.39 7.61 6.94
C ARG A 114 16.45 7.60 5.85
N ASP A 115 17.61 7.03 6.15
CA ASP A 115 18.75 7.00 5.21
C ASP A 115 18.51 6.10 3.99
N TYR A 116 17.61 5.13 4.09
CA TYR A 116 17.29 4.18 3.04
C TYR A 116 16.02 4.54 2.23
N ASP A 117 15.39 5.68 2.51
CA ASP A 117 14.21 6.10 1.75
C ASP A 117 14.60 6.40 0.29
N THR A 118 13.98 5.68 -0.63
CA THR A 118 14.08 5.93 -2.07
C THR A 118 13.02 6.93 -2.50
N LYS A 119 13.31 7.66 -3.60
CA LYS A 119 12.36 8.67 -4.11
C LYS A 119 11.15 8.05 -4.79
N ASN A 120 11.28 6.83 -5.33
CA ASN A 120 10.23 6.18 -6.09
C ASN A 120 10.11 4.68 -5.72
N TRP A 121 8.93 4.27 -5.31
CA TRP A 121 8.58 2.90 -4.96
C TRP A 121 7.58 2.30 -5.97
N ALA A 122 7.77 2.59 -7.27
CA ALA A 122 6.99 1.97 -8.33
C ALA A 122 7.26 0.46 -8.41
N VAL A 123 6.22 -0.30 -8.69
CA VAL A 123 6.27 -1.77 -8.74
C VAL A 123 5.64 -2.25 -10.05
N ASP A 124 6.33 -3.13 -10.76
CA ASP A 124 5.76 -3.81 -11.92
C ASP A 124 4.84 -4.95 -11.47
N ASN A 125 3.54 -4.80 -11.73
CA ASN A 125 2.50 -5.79 -11.44
C ASN A 125 1.98 -6.50 -12.72
N SER A 126 2.64 -6.33 -13.86
CA SER A 126 2.21 -6.93 -15.13
C SER A 126 2.02 -8.47 -15.05
N PRO A 127 2.84 -9.25 -14.29
CA PRO A 127 2.63 -10.69 -14.20
C PRO A 127 1.27 -11.07 -13.59
N ILE A 128 0.82 -10.41 -12.52
CA ILE A 128 -0.49 -10.72 -11.93
C ILE A 128 -1.64 -10.19 -12.78
N LEU A 129 -1.44 -9.05 -13.45
CA LEU A 129 -2.41 -8.56 -14.43
C LEU A 129 -2.58 -9.52 -15.60
N GLY A 130 -1.50 -10.19 -16.03
CA GLY A 130 -1.52 -11.23 -17.05
C GLY A 130 -2.37 -12.46 -16.67
N LEU A 131 -2.54 -12.74 -15.37
CA LEU A 131 -3.44 -13.78 -14.86
C LEU A 131 -4.91 -13.34 -14.77
N GLY A 132 -5.23 -12.11 -15.16
CA GLY A 132 -6.61 -11.59 -15.19
C GLY A 132 -7.04 -10.85 -13.92
N TRP A 133 -6.21 -10.79 -12.86
CA TRP A 133 -6.52 -9.99 -11.68
C TRP A 133 -6.43 -8.47 -12.01
N ARG A 134 -7.27 -7.67 -11.36
CA ARG A 134 -7.24 -6.20 -11.46
C ARG A 134 -7.58 -5.58 -10.11
N PRO A 135 -6.89 -4.50 -9.68
CA PRO A 135 -7.30 -3.71 -8.52
C PRO A 135 -8.63 -2.99 -8.83
N LYS A 136 -9.50 -2.90 -7.83
CA LYS A 136 -10.85 -2.31 -7.95
C LYS A 136 -11.00 -1.02 -7.14
N TYR A 137 -10.23 -0.89 -6.04
CA TYR A 137 -10.36 0.23 -5.12
C TYR A 137 -9.26 1.26 -5.38
N THR A 138 -9.62 2.53 -5.24
CA THR A 138 -8.68 3.65 -5.31
C THR A 138 -8.07 3.94 -3.94
N LEU A 139 -7.02 4.76 -3.91
CA LEU A 139 -6.45 5.25 -2.65
C LEU A 139 -7.47 6.11 -1.87
N GLU A 140 -8.28 6.88 -2.58
CA GLU A 140 -9.35 7.68 -1.99
C GLU A 140 -10.41 6.81 -1.30
N ASP A 141 -10.75 5.64 -1.88
CA ASP A 141 -11.66 4.67 -1.26
C ASP A 141 -11.08 4.15 0.06
N SER A 142 -9.80 3.76 0.04
CA SER A 142 -9.09 3.29 1.24
C SER A 142 -9.05 4.36 2.33
N ILE A 143 -8.67 5.60 1.98
CA ILE A 143 -8.61 6.72 2.93
C ILE A 143 -9.99 7.04 3.49
N LYS A 144 -11.04 7.04 2.65
CA LYS A 144 -12.42 7.22 3.09
C LYS A 144 -12.81 6.21 4.16
N ASP A 145 -12.53 4.92 3.92
CA ASP A 145 -12.90 3.86 4.86
C ASP A 145 -12.06 3.92 6.15
N MET A 146 -10.78 4.31 6.03
CA MET A 146 -9.92 4.56 7.19
C MET A 146 -10.48 5.70 8.05
N VAL A 147 -10.79 6.87 7.48
CA VAL A 147 -11.36 8.00 8.21
C VAL A 147 -12.64 7.60 8.92
N ASN A 148 -13.56 6.90 8.23
CA ASN A 148 -14.81 6.43 8.82
C ASN A 148 -14.58 5.44 10.00
N SER A 149 -13.43 4.79 10.08
CA SER A 149 -13.11 3.89 11.20
C SER A 149 -12.66 4.61 12.47
N TYR A 150 -12.26 5.89 12.37
CA TYR A 150 -11.91 6.73 13.52
C TYR A 150 -13.15 7.36 14.18
N ASP A 151 -14.30 7.36 13.51
CA ASP A 151 -15.56 7.92 14.04
C ASP A 151 -16.33 6.92 14.93
N LYS A 152 -15.76 5.75 15.20
CA LYS A 152 -16.34 4.69 16.03
C LYS A 152 -15.64 4.64 17.38
#